data_c8018ed857c6f53853f48db44b09069a
#
_entry.id   c8018ed857c6f53853f48db44b09069a
#
_cell.length_a   1.000
_cell.length_b   1.000
_cell.length_c   1.000
_cell.angle_alpha   90.00
_cell.angle_beta   90.00
_cell.angle_gamma   90.00
#
_symmetry.space_group_name_H-M   'P 1'
#
loop_
_entity.id
_entity.type
_entity.pdbx_description
1 polymer ?
#
loop_
_entity_poly.entity_id
_entity_poly.type
_entity_poly.pdbx_seq_one_letter_code
_entity_poly.pdbx_strand_id
1 'polypeptide(L)'
;MKLSDIKGEACLDVLADITGPIIALAQDEEVKALFSGKGCPEGESPYEYASKCVKDGLPKLVKSHKAEVIQILAALDEKTPEEYERELTLAKLMADLVELLTDDDFGSFFD
;
A
#
# COMPACT_ATOMS: atom_id res chain seq x y z
N MET A 1 -0.62 -9.93 2.21
CA MET A 1 -1.43 -10.03 3.42
C MET A 1 -2.29 -8.79 3.59
N LYS A 2 -3.56 -8.96 3.95
CA LYS A 2 -4.49 -7.83 4.10
C LYS A 2 -4.52 -7.34 5.53
N LEU A 3 -4.90 -6.08 5.71
CA LEU A 3 -5.04 -5.51 7.06
C LEU A 3 -6.00 -6.31 7.94
N SER A 4 -7.07 -6.83 7.35
CA SER A 4 -8.06 -7.62 8.08
C SER A 4 -7.54 -8.96 8.57
N ASP A 5 -6.42 -9.43 8.05
CA ASP A 5 -5.81 -10.69 8.46
C ASP A 5 -4.99 -10.55 9.76
N ILE A 6 -4.69 -9.31 10.14
CA ILE A 6 -3.90 -9.03 11.34
C ILE A 6 -4.85 -8.92 12.54
N LYS A 7 -4.57 -9.68 13.60
CA LYS A 7 -5.44 -9.77 14.77
C LYS A 7 -4.64 -9.70 16.06
N GLY A 8 -5.34 -9.34 17.14
CA GLY A 8 -4.76 -9.35 18.48
C GLY A 8 -3.72 -8.25 18.69
N GLU A 9 -2.68 -8.57 19.45
CA GLU A 9 -1.61 -7.62 19.76
C GLU A 9 -0.85 -7.17 18.53
N ALA A 10 -0.79 -8.01 17.49
CA ALA A 10 -0.15 -7.66 16.23
C ALA A 10 -0.77 -6.42 15.60
N CYS A 11 -2.06 -6.18 15.82
CA CYS A 11 -2.72 -4.97 15.32
C CYS A 11 -2.06 -3.70 15.82
N LEU A 12 -1.69 -3.68 17.10
CA LEU A 12 -1.04 -2.52 17.72
C LEU A 12 0.38 -2.31 17.17
N ASP A 13 1.13 -3.40 17.06
CA ASP A 13 2.49 -3.34 16.56
C ASP A 13 2.54 -2.88 15.10
N VAL A 14 1.67 -3.46 14.28
CA VAL A 14 1.59 -3.10 12.85
C VAL A 14 1.14 -1.65 12.70
N LEU A 15 0.12 -1.24 13.45
CA LEU A 15 -0.36 0.14 13.39
C LEU A 15 0.75 1.13 13.74
N ALA A 16 1.52 0.84 14.78
CA ALA A 16 2.65 1.68 15.17
C ALA A 16 3.70 1.77 14.06
N ASP A 17 3.98 0.63 13.41
CA ASP A 17 5.00 0.56 12.37
C ASP A 17 4.59 1.25 11.07
N ILE A 18 3.29 1.23 10.72
CA ILE A 18 2.82 1.78 9.45
C ILE A 18 2.34 3.23 9.54
N THR A 19 2.08 3.75 10.74
CA THR A 19 1.54 5.12 10.90
C THR A 19 2.46 6.17 10.28
N GLY A 20 3.74 6.13 10.58
CA GLY A 20 4.70 7.07 10.02
C GLY A 20 4.75 7.02 8.49
N PRO A 21 4.97 5.84 7.91
CA PRO A 21 4.96 5.69 6.45
C PRO A 21 3.65 6.12 5.80
N ILE A 22 2.50 5.81 6.41
CA ILE A 22 1.19 6.21 5.88
C ILE A 22 1.07 7.74 5.85
N ILE A 23 1.50 8.41 6.90
CA ILE A 23 1.46 9.88 6.95
C ILE A 23 2.34 10.47 5.84
N ALA A 24 3.52 9.92 5.63
CA ALA A 24 4.41 10.36 4.57
C ALA A 24 3.78 10.19 3.18
N LEU A 25 3.13 9.05 2.96
CA LEU A 25 2.43 8.78 1.70
C LEU A 25 1.23 9.71 1.51
N ALA A 26 0.49 9.99 2.59
CA ALA A 26 -0.71 10.83 2.53
C ALA A 26 -0.38 12.30 2.25
N GLN A 27 0.86 12.73 2.48
CA GLN A 27 1.30 14.08 2.15
C GLN A 27 1.54 14.27 0.65
N ASP A 28 1.69 13.17 -0.08
CA ASP A 28 1.85 13.18 -1.53
C ASP A 28 0.48 13.02 -2.17
N GLU A 29 -0.01 14.06 -2.84
CA GLU A 29 -1.35 14.06 -3.43
C GLU A 29 -1.51 12.98 -4.50
N GLU A 30 -0.47 12.68 -5.26
CA GLU A 30 -0.53 11.62 -6.28
C GLU A 30 -0.72 10.24 -5.64
N VAL A 31 0.00 9.98 -4.56
CA VAL A 31 -0.13 8.74 -3.81
C VAL A 31 -1.49 8.64 -3.14
N LYS A 32 -1.94 9.74 -2.56
CA LYS A 32 -3.26 9.80 -1.92
C LYS A 32 -4.37 9.45 -2.92
N ALA A 33 -4.31 10.02 -4.12
CA ALA A 33 -5.28 9.73 -5.18
C ALA A 33 -5.24 8.26 -5.60
N LEU A 34 -4.04 7.68 -5.64
CA LEU A 34 -3.87 6.27 -6.00
C LEU A 34 -4.56 5.33 -5.01
N PHE A 35 -4.42 5.60 -3.71
CA PHE A 35 -4.99 4.73 -2.68
C PHE A 35 -6.45 5.03 -2.34
N SER A 36 -6.89 6.28 -2.47
CA SER A 36 -8.25 6.65 -2.06
C SER A 36 -9.33 6.17 -3.01
N GLY A 37 -8.98 5.88 -4.26
CA GLY A 37 -9.95 5.48 -5.27
C GLY A 37 -10.88 6.58 -5.69
N LYS A 38 -10.67 7.81 -5.21
CA LYS A 38 -11.50 8.95 -5.60
C LYS A 38 -11.10 9.44 -6.98
N GLY A 39 -12.08 9.89 -7.74
CA GLY A 39 -11.85 10.40 -9.09
C GLY A 39 -12.10 9.38 -10.18
N CYS A 40 -12.67 8.22 -9.82
CA CYS A 40 -13.10 7.25 -10.84
C CYS A 40 -14.18 7.89 -11.72
N PRO A 41 -13.95 8.01 -13.06
CA PRO A 41 -14.93 8.62 -13.94
C PRO A 41 -16.22 7.82 -14.00
N GLU A 42 -17.33 8.51 -14.23
CA GLU A 42 -18.60 7.84 -14.43
C GLU A 42 -18.53 6.96 -15.70
N GLY A 43 -19.09 5.76 -15.59
CA GLY A 43 -19.11 4.82 -16.70
C GLY A 43 -17.86 3.96 -16.80
N GLU A 44 -16.85 4.22 -15.98
CA GLU A 44 -15.67 3.38 -15.92
C GLU A 44 -15.75 2.43 -14.72
N SER A 45 -15.35 1.17 -14.94
CA SER A 45 -15.33 0.18 -13.88
C SER A 45 -14.28 0.58 -12.83
N PRO A 46 -14.59 0.48 -11.52
CA PRO A 46 -13.57 0.75 -10.49
C PRO A 46 -12.31 -0.11 -10.66
N TYR A 47 -12.46 -1.33 -11.12
CA TYR A 47 -11.33 -2.23 -11.37
C TYR A 47 -10.45 -1.70 -12.50
N GLU A 48 -11.05 -1.27 -13.61
CA GLU A 48 -10.31 -0.71 -14.74
C GLU A 48 -9.58 0.58 -14.36
N TYR A 49 -10.26 1.43 -13.60
CA TYR A 49 -9.65 2.67 -13.12
C TYR A 49 -8.47 2.38 -12.18
N ALA A 50 -8.65 1.44 -11.26
CA ALA A 50 -7.57 1.03 -10.36
C ALA A 50 -6.37 0.47 -11.13
N SER A 51 -6.62 -0.32 -12.18
CA SER A 51 -5.55 -0.85 -13.04
C SER A 51 -4.76 0.25 -13.72
N LYS A 52 -5.45 1.29 -14.21
CA LYS A 52 -4.79 2.45 -14.81
C LYS A 52 -3.95 3.21 -13.79
N CYS A 53 -4.50 3.43 -12.59
CA CYS A 53 -3.79 4.10 -11.51
C CYS A 53 -2.54 3.33 -11.12
N VAL A 54 -2.62 2.00 -11.06
CA VAL A 54 -1.46 1.15 -10.77
C VAL A 54 -0.38 1.33 -11.84
N LYS A 55 -0.76 1.30 -13.11
CA LYS A 55 0.20 1.46 -14.21
C LYS A 55 0.88 2.82 -14.19
N ASP A 56 0.11 3.88 -13.95
CA ASP A 56 0.61 5.25 -14.02
C ASP A 56 1.29 5.71 -12.73
N GLY A 57 0.73 5.30 -11.59
CA GLY A 57 1.19 5.76 -10.28
C GLY A 57 2.23 4.87 -9.63
N LEU A 58 2.22 3.57 -9.92
CA LEU A 58 3.09 2.61 -9.26
C LEU A 58 4.58 2.91 -9.43
N PRO A 59 5.08 3.22 -10.64
CA PRO A 59 6.49 3.57 -10.79
C PRO A 59 6.91 4.78 -9.96
N LYS A 60 6.05 5.79 -9.88
CA LYS A 60 6.31 6.98 -9.06
C LYS A 60 6.32 6.65 -7.59
N LEU A 61 5.35 5.85 -7.13
CA LEU A 61 5.25 5.41 -5.75
C LEU A 61 6.53 4.68 -5.32
N VAL A 62 6.94 3.70 -6.11
CA VAL A 62 8.11 2.88 -5.79
C VAL A 62 9.39 3.70 -5.79
N LYS A 63 9.54 4.63 -6.73
CA LYS A 63 10.76 5.45 -6.81
C LYS A 63 10.82 6.51 -5.73
N SER A 64 9.69 7.18 -5.44
CA SER A 64 9.66 8.31 -4.51
C SER A 64 9.51 7.87 -3.06
N HIS A 65 8.83 6.75 -2.81
CA HIS A 65 8.49 6.29 -1.46
C HIS A 65 8.94 4.86 -1.20
N LYS A 66 10.12 4.52 -1.70
CA LYS A 66 10.68 3.17 -1.61
C LYS A 66 10.75 2.66 -0.18
N ALA A 67 11.30 3.48 0.72
CA ALA A 67 11.46 3.11 2.12
C ALA A 67 10.10 2.92 2.81
N GLU A 68 9.17 3.82 2.55
CA GLU A 68 7.83 3.77 3.14
C GLU A 68 7.06 2.54 2.67
N VAL A 69 7.14 2.22 1.39
CA VAL A 69 6.47 1.05 0.83
C VAL A 69 7.02 -0.23 1.47
N ILE A 70 8.33 -0.36 1.55
CA ILE A 70 8.97 -1.53 2.15
C ILE A 70 8.60 -1.65 3.61
N GLN A 71 8.60 -0.55 4.35
CA GLN A 71 8.25 -0.54 5.76
C GLN A 71 6.81 -1.02 5.99
N ILE A 72 5.88 -0.54 5.18
CA ILE A 72 4.47 -0.95 5.28
C ILE A 72 4.32 -2.44 4.95
N LEU A 73 4.88 -2.88 3.84
CA LEU A 73 4.75 -4.27 3.41
C LEU A 73 5.42 -5.23 4.38
N ALA A 74 6.57 -4.85 4.92
CA ALA A 74 7.27 -5.66 5.91
C ALA A 74 6.43 -5.81 7.18
N ALA A 75 5.84 -4.71 7.66
CA ALA A 75 4.99 -4.73 8.84
C ALA A 75 3.78 -5.64 8.63
N LEU A 76 3.15 -5.55 7.47
CA LEU A 76 1.99 -6.41 7.16
C LEU A 76 2.37 -7.89 7.07
N ASP A 77 3.60 -8.17 6.67
CA ASP A 77 4.11 -9.54 6.58
C ASP A 77 4.74 -10.01 7.91
N GLU A 78 4.67 -9.17 8.94
CA GLU A 78 5.21 -9.42 10.27
C GLU A 78 6.72 -9.69 10.26
N LYS A 79 7.44 -8.94 9.42
CA LYS A 79 8.91 -9.04 9.27
C LYS A 79 9.54 -7.67 9.45
N THR A 80 10.84 -7.65 9.74
CA THR A 80 11.59 -6.39 9.71
C THR A 80 11.79 -5.97 8.26
N PRO A 81 12.01 -4.67 7.99
CA PRO A 81 12.29 -4.21 6.62
C PRO A 81 13.47 -4.96 5.99
N GLU A 82 14.51 -5.22 6.75
CA GLU A 82 15.69 -5.95 6.25
C GLU A 82 15.37 -7.39 5.85
N GLU A 83 14.58 -8.08 6.67
CA GLU A 83 14.14 -9.44 6.36
C GLU A 83 13.26 -9.47 5.13
N TYR A 84 12.34 -8.52 5.02
CA TYR A 84 11.44 -8.41 3.89
C TYR A 84 12.22 -8.18 2.59
N GLU A 85 13.15 -7.24 2.59
CA GLU A 85 13.99 -6.96 1.42
C GLU A 85 14.82 -8.16 0.99
N ARG A 86 15.36 -8.90 1.96
CA ARG A 86 16.20 -10.06 1.68
C ARG A 86 15.45 -11.15 0.94
N GLU A 87 14.18 -11.35 1.29
CA GLU A 87 13.33 -12.38 0.70
C GLU A 87 12.53 -11.89 -0.50
N LEU A 88 12.59 -10.59 -0.77
CA LEU A 88 11.74 -9.96 -1.78
C LEU A 88 12.14 -10.35 -3.19
N THR A 89 11.15 -10.79 -3.97
CA THR A 89 11.29 -10.98 -5.42
C THR A 89 10.34 -10.01 -6.11
N LEU A 90 10.55 -9.78 -7.39
CA LEU A 90 9.67 -8.90 -8.15
C LEU A 90 8.23 -9.41 -8.15
N ALA A 91 8.06 -10.73 -8.27
CA ALA A 91 6.73 -11.34 -8.25
C ALA A 91 6.03 -11.12 -6.90
N LYS A 92 6.75 -11.29 -5.79
CA LYS A 92 6.20 -11.06 -4.46
C LYS A 92 5.85 -9.58 -4.26
N LEU A 93 6.72 -8.68 -4.70
CA LEU A 93 6.48 -7.24 -4.59
C LEU A 93 5.21 -6.83 -5.34
N MET A 94 5.04 -7.31 -6.57
CA MET A 94 3.84 -7.00 -7.35
C MET A 94 2.58 -7.56 -6.69
N ALA A 95 2.62 -8.78 -6.21
CA ALA A 95 1.48 -9.40 -5.54
C ALA A 95 1.11 -8.64 -4.28
N ASP A 96 2.09 -8.29 -3.46
CA ASP A 96 1.87 -7.57 -2.21
C ASP A 96 1.33 -6.16 -2.47
N LEU A 97 1.86 -5.46 -3.48
CA LEU A 97 1.38 -4.12 -3.83
C LEU A 97 -0.06 -4.15 -4.36
N VAL A 98 -0.41 -5.11 -5.20
CA VAL A 98 -1.78 -5.25 -5.70
C VAL A 98 -2.73 -5.52 -4.53
N GLU A 99 -2.36 -6.40 -3.63
CA GLU A 99 -3.14 -6.71 -2.44
C GLU A 99 -3.38 -5.47 -1.59
N LEU A 100 -2.32 -4.68 -1.37
CA LEU A 100 -2.41 -3.44 -0.60
C LEU A 100 -3.30 -2.39 -1.28
N LEU A 101 -3.13 -2.21 -2.58
CA LEU A 101 -3.90 -1.23 -3.35
C LEU A 101 -5.38 -1.58 -3.44
N THR A 102 -5.72 -2.86 -3.38
CA THR A 102 -7.11 -3.33 -3.44
C THR A 102 -7.72 -3.55 -2.06
N ASP A 103 -6.96 -3.30 -1.00
CA ASP A 103 -7.46 -3.43 0.37
C ASP A 103 -8.28 -2.19 0.75
N ASP A 104 -9.58 -2.35 0.92
CA ASP A 104 -10.48 -1.25 1.27
C ASP A 104 -10.13 -0.63 2.62
N ASP A 105 -9.70 -1.44 3.57
CA ASP A 105 -9.31 -0.96 4.90
C ASP A 105 -8.08 -0.05 4.81
N PHE A 106 -7.12 -0.42 3.99
CA PHE A 106 -5.94 0.41 3.76
C PHE A 106 -6.30 1.71 3.05
N GLY A 107 -7.16 1.62 2.03
CA GLY A 107 -7.61 2.79 1.29
C GLY A 107 -8.31 3.81 2.17
N SER A 108 -9.00 3.37 3.22
CA SER A 108 -9.73 4.28 4.12
C SER A 108 -8.82 5.25 4.87
N PHE A 109 -7.54 4.93 5.03
CA PHE A 109 -6.57 5.86 5.63
C PHE A 109 -6.35 7.11 4.80
N PHE A 110 -6.68 7.09 3.52
CA PHE A 110 -6.44 8.19 2.58
C PHE A 110 -7.72 8.94 2.20
N ASP A 111 -8.85 8.55 2.77
CA ASP A 111 -10.14 9.22 2.51
C ASP A 111 -10.31 10.53 3.28
#